data_5e4515dddf99cd570fbe89007f89f1a4
#
_entry.id   5e4515dddf99cd570fbe89007f89f1a4
#
_cell.length_a   1.000
_cell.length_b   1.000
_cell.length_c   1.000
_cell.angle_alpha   90.00
_cell.angle_beta   90.00
_cell.angle_gamma   90.00
#
_symmetry.space_group_name_H-M   'P 1'
#
loop_
_entity.id
_entity.type
_entity.pdbx_description
1 polymer ?
#
loop_
_entity_poly.entity_id
_entity_poly.type
_entity_poly.pdbx_seq_one_letter_code
_entity_poly.pdbx_strand_id
1 'polypeptide(L)'
;MQRLNVEFRSEGVALRGWLYLPEARAERPAIVMTHGFSGVKEQYLDRYAEVFAAAGFVVLLYDHPNFGDSDGEPRQEIDPVMQRRGYRDAITWLGAQARVDASRIGIWGTSYSGGHVLEVAALDRRVKCVVAQVPTVSGHASALRRTRAEQLPALLASFDADRQRRFEACRRRCCRRSPRAPTSLARWPARTPTGSSPTARRWHRTGATG
;
A
#
# COMPACT_ATOMS: atom_id res chain seq x y z
N MET A 1 -16.49 2.64 -18.99
CA MET A 1 -16.06 2.56 -17.56
C MET A 1 -16.69 3.69 -16.77
N GLN A 2 -17.20 3.41 -15.57
CA GLN A 2 -17.78 4.38 -14.64
C GLN A 2 -16.97 4.41 -13.35
N ARG A 3 -16.70 5.60 -12.79
CA ARG A 3 -16.08 5.78 -11.47
C ARG A 3 -17.10 6.41 -10.52
N LEU A 4 -17.26 5.79 -9.35
CA LEU A 4 -18.17 6.25 -8.29
C LEU A 4 -17.36 6.56 -7.03
N ASN A 5 -17.70 7.64 -6.34
CA ASN A 5 -17.22 7.86 -4.98
C ASN A 5 -17.97 6.91 -4.05
N VAL A 6 -17.24 6.25 -3.17
CA VAL A 6 -17.81 5.27 -2.24
C VAL A 6 -17.27 5.47 -0.83
N GLU A 7 -18.06 5.05 0.14
CA GLU A 7 -17.71 5.02 1.55
C GLU A 7 -18.08 3.66 2.14
N PHE A 8 -17.22 3.15 3.01
CA PHE A 8 -17.52 1.97 3.84
C PHE A 8 -16.86 2.13 5.22
N ARG A 9 -17.26 1.30 6.17
CA ARG A 9 -16.74 1.38 7.52
C ARG A 9 -15.74 0.27 7.83
N SER A 10 -14.69 0.65 8.55
CA SER A 10 -13.72 -0.25 9.14
C SER A 10 -13.45 0.19 10.57
N GLU A 11 -13.70 -0.68 11.55
CA GLU A 11 -13.48 -0.41 12.97
C GLU A 11 -14.08 0.93 13.46
N GLY A 12 -15.26 1.30 12.94
CA GLY A 12 -15.94 2.55 13.27
C GLY A 12 -15.47 3.78 12.48
N VAL A 13 -14.40 3.68 11.72
CA VAL A 13 -13.86 4.76 10.86
C VAL A 13 -14.48 4.67 9.47
N ALA A 14 -14.92 5.79 8.90
CA ALA A 14 -15.37 5.84 7.52
C ALA A 14 -14.16 5.89 6.57
N LEU A 15 -14.04 4.88 5.71
CA LEU A 15 -13.04 4.81 4.66
C LEU A 15 -13.67 5.23 3.33
N ARG A 16 -12.99 6.08 2.58
CA ARG A 16 -13.47 6.62 1.31
C ARG A 16 -12.55 6.29 0.17
N GLY A 17 -13.17 6.08 -0.98
CA GLY A 17 -12.44 5.69 -2.17
C GLY A 17 -13.25 5.82 -3.45
N TRP A 18 -12.75 5.22 -4.48
CA TRP A 18 -13.34 5.15 -5.80
C TRP A 18 -13.62 3.71 -6.18
N LEU A 19 -14.86 3.46 -6.63
CA LEU A 19 -15.26 2.20 -7.24
C LEU A 19 -15.29 2.37 -8.75
N TYR A 20 -14.44 1.64 -9.44
CA TYR A 20 -14.40 1.60 -10.90
C TYR A 20 -15.19 0.40 -11.39
N LEU A 21 -16.17 0.66 -12.24
CA LEU A 21 -17.05 -0.35 -12.81
C LEU A 21 -16.77 -0.47 -14.31
N PRO A 22 -16.44 -1.67 -14.82
CA PRO A 22 -16.32 -1.90 -16.25
C PRO A 22 -17.69 -1.71 -16.94
N GLU A 23 -17.72 -1.60 -18.25
CA GLU A 23 -18.98 -1.38 -19.03
C GLU A 23 -19.92 -2.59 -18.94
N ALA A 24 -19.37 -3.79 -18.93
CA ALA A 24 -20.17 -5.00 -18.83
C ALA A 24 -20.96 -5.05 -17.51
N ARG A 25 -22.27 -5.35 -17.61
CA ARG A 25 -23.17 -5.36 -16.45
C ARG A 25 -23.19 -6.66 -15.65
N ALA A 26 -22.62 -7.73 -16.17
CA ALA A 26 -22.51 -9.01 -15.46
C ALA A 26 -21.57 -8.91 -14.26
N GLU A 27 -21.71 -9.83 -13.32
CA GLU A 27 -20.76 -9.99 -12.20
C GLU A 27 -19.34 -10.21 -12.72
N ARG A 28 -18.36 -9.54 -12.11
CA ARG A 28 -16.97 -9.54 -12.52
C ARG A 28 -16.03 -9.85 -11.36
N PRO A 29 -14.85 -10.42 -11.65
CA PRO A 29 -13.80 -10.48 -10.65
C PRO A 29 -13.44 -9.06 -10.19
N ALA A 30 -13.00 -8.93 -8.95
CA ALA A 30 -12.75 -7.63 -8.37
C ALA A 30 -11.36 -7.52 -7.74
N ILE A 31 -10.87 -6.28 -7.62
CA ILE A 31 -9.56 -5.96 -7.03
C ILE A 31 -9.74 -4.86 -5.98
N VAL A 32 -9.23 -5.10 -4.77
CA VAL A 32 -9.07 -4.07 -3.75
C VAL A 32 -7.67 -3.50 -3.84
N MET A 33 -7.57 -2.17 -3.92
CA MET A 33 -6.30 -1.44 -4.03
C MET A 33 -6.19 -0.34 -2.99
N THR A 34 -4.99 -0.09 -2.48
CA THR A 34 -4.69 1.09 -1.68
C THR A 34 -3.20 1.47 -1.75
N HIS A 35 -2.91 2.67 -1.24
CA HIS A 35 -1.61 3.35 -1.32
C HIS A 35 -0.55 2.80 -0.35
N GLY A 36 0.70 3.16 -0.57
CA GLY A 36 1.83 2.84 0.29
C GLY A 36 1.98 3.81 1.48
N PHE A 37 3.18 3.81 2.07
CA PHE A 37 3.53 4.61 3.23
C PHE A 37 3.30 6.11 2.99
N SER A 38 2.49 6.74 3.85
CA SER A 38 2.15 8.18 3.77
C SER A 38 1.60 8.63 2.42
N GLY A 39 1.05 7.72 1.60
CA GLY A 39 0.42 8.02 0.32
C GLY A 39 -1.05 8.39 0.45
N VAL A 40 -1.67 8.61 -0.70
CA VAL A 40 -3.11 8.74 -0.90
C VAL A 40 -3.48 8.15 -2.28
N LYS A 41 -4.76 7.84 -2.49
CA LYS A 41 -5.27 7.21 -3.71
C LYS A 41 -5.01 8.03 -4.99
N GLU A 42 -4.90 9.35 -4.87
CA GLU A 42 -4.63 10.29 -5.97
C GLU A 42 -3.19 10.21 -6.51
N GLN A 43 -2.28 9.52 -5.83
CA GLN A 43 -0.88 9.43 -6.23
C GLN A 43 -0.67 8.37 -7.32
N TYR A 44 -1.23 8.61 -8.52
CA TYR A 44 -1.15 7.76 -9.72
C TYR A 44 -1.78 6.37 -9.60
N LEU A 45 -2.43 6.04 -8.48
CA LEU A 45 -3.07 4.73 -8.31
C LEU A 45 -4.36 4.63 -9.13
N ASP A 46 -4.99 5.75 -9.40
CA ASP A 46 -6.12 5.90 -10.32
C ASP A 46 -5.80 5.33 -11.71
N ARG A 47 -4.59 5.55 -12.21
CA ARG A 47 -4.16 5.02 -13.51
C ARG A 47 -4.10 3.50 -13.53
N TYR A 48 -3.62 2.88 -12.48
CA TYR A 48 -3.65 1.42 -12.35
C TYR A 48 -5.09 0.90 -12.27
N ALA A 49 -5.94 1.56 -11.47
CA ALA A 49 -7.33 1.19 -11.33
C ALA A 49 -8.09 1.29 -12.67
N GLU A 50 -7.83 2.33 -13.47
CA GLU A 50 -8.39 2.50 -14.81
C GLU A 50 -7.98 1.35 -15.76
N VAL A 51 -6.70 0.97 -15.76
CA VAL A 51 -6.21 -0.15 -16.59
C VAL A 51 -6.86 -1.47 -16.19
N PHE A 52 -6.98 -1.74 -14.89
CA PHE A 52 -7.65 -2.97 -14.42
C PHE A 52 -9.16 -2.95 -14.75
N ALA A 53 -9.82 -1.80 -14.62
CA ALA A 53 -11.23 -1.69 -14.95
C ALA A 53 -11.46 -1.82 -16.47
N ALA A 54 -10.57 -1.29 -17.31
CA ALA A 54 -10.60 -1.51 -18.76
C ALA A 54 -10.39 -2.99 -19.15
N ALA A 55 -9.61 -3.73 -18.35
CA ALA A 55 -9.43 -5.17 -18.48
C ALA A 55 -10.64 -6.00 -17.95
N GLY A 56 -11.69 -5.33 -17.45
CA GLY A 56 -12.95 -5.97 -17.06
C GLY A 56 -13.07 -6.32 -15.57
N PHE A 57 -12.19 -5.83 -14.72
CA PHE A 57 -12.30 -5.97 -13.26
C PHE A 57 -13.16 -4.85 -12.65
N VAL A 58 -13.91 -5.16 -11.59
CA VAL A 58 -14.39 -4.14 -10.65
C VAL A 58 -13.22 -3.77 -9.74
N VAL A 59 -12.93 -2.47 -9.58
CA VAL A 59 -11.78 -2.04 -8.78
C VAL A 59 -12.23 -1.09 -7.68
N LEU A 60 -11.92 -1.43 -6.44
CA LEU A 60 -12.04 -0.53 -5.30
C LEU A 60 -10.65 0.02 -4.98
N LEU A 61 -10.46 1.33 -5.15
CA LEU A 61 -9.27 2.06 -4.74
C LEU A 61 -9.65 3.02 -3.62
N TYR A 62 -9.07 2.86 -2.41
CA TYR A 62 -9.45 3.65 -1.25
C TYR A 62 -8.24 4.19 -0.47
N ASP A 63 -8.47 5.20 0.37
CA ASP A 63 -7.48 5.71 1.32
C ASP A 63 -7.53 4.92 2.63
N HIS A 64 -6.36 4.59 3.16
CA HIS A 64 -6.24 4.02 4.50
C HIS A 64 -6.83 4.93 5.59
N PRO A 65 -7.24 4.39 6.76
CA PRO A 65 -7.64 5.21 7.89
C PRO A 65 -6.56 6.26 8.21
N ASN A 66 -6.98 7.46 8.60
CA ASN A 66 -6.15 8.62 8.91
C ASN A 66 -5.51 9.32 7.68
N PHE A 67 -5.76 8.86 6.45
CA PHE A 67 -5.18 9.39 5.22
C PHE A 67 -6.24 9.85 4.22
N GLY A 68 -5.83 10.75 3.31
CA GLY A 68 -6.63 11.23 2.21
C GLY A 68 -8.02 11.68 2.64
N ASP A 69 -9.04 11.19 1.94
CA ASP A 69 -10.45 11.46 2.23
C ASP A 69 -11.03 10.60 3.34
N SER A 70 -10.36 9.50 3.74
CA SER A 70 -10.81 8.65 4.84
C SER A 70 -10.71 9.35 6.19
N ASP A 71 -11.65 9.07 7.08
CA ASP A 71 -11.65 9.59 8.44
C ASP A 71 -10.57 8.94 9.31
N GLY A 72 -10.51 9.35 10.55
CA GLY A 72 -9.62 8.82 11.57
C GLY A 72 -8.65 9.87 12.13
N GLU A 73 -8.30 9.70 13.39
CA GLU A 73 -7.40 10.57 14.14
C GLU A 73 -6.41 9.73 14.97
N PRO A 74 -5.21 10.24 15.18
CA PRO A 74 -4.65 11.47 14.61
C PRO A 74 -4.34 11.34 13.11
N ARG A 75 -4.56 12.41 12.35
CA ARG A 75 -4.29 12.40 10.90
C ARG A 75 -2.84 12.01 10.60
N GLN A 76 -2.66 11.22 9.53
CA GLN A 76 -1.36 10.73 9.05
C GLN A 76 -0.65 9.77 10.02
N GLU A 77 -1.35 9.24 11.02
CA GLU A 77 -0.84 8.13 11.81
C GLU A 77 -0.91 6.83 11.00
N ILE A 78 0.20 6.11 10.97
CA ILE A 78 0.26 4.78 10.35
C ILE A 78 0.10 3.73 11.45
N ASP A 79 -1.02 3.04 11.40
CA ASP A 79 -1.26 1.83 12.20
C ASP A 79 -1.38 0.64 11.24
N PRO A 80 -0.34 -0.21 11.14
CA PRO A 80 -0.36 -1.34 10.22
C PRO A 80 -1.43 -2.38 10.54
N VAL A 81 -1.84 -2.51 11.80
CA VAL A 81 -2.92 -3.44 12.18
C VAL A 81 -4.25 -2.92 11.67
N MET A 82 -4.55 -1.64 11.91
CA MET A 82 -5.75 -0.99 11.43
C MET A 82 -5.83 -0.99 9.89
N GLN A 83 -4.70 -0.73 9.21
CA GLN A 83 -4.65 -0.76 7.74
C GLN A 83 -4.93 -2.15 7.16
N ARG A 84 -4.40 -3.23 7.77
CA ARG A 84 -4.70 -4.61 7.34
C ARG A 84 -6.15 -5.00 7.61
N ARG A 85 -6.74 -4.57 8.73
CA ARG A 85 -8.16 -4.75 9.01
C ARG A 85 -9.02 -4.02 7.98
N GLY A 86 -8.64 -2.79 7.62
CA GLY A 86 -9.27 -2.03 6.54
C GLY A 86 -9.32 -2.77 5.21
N TYR A 87 -8.25 -3.48 4.83
CA TYR A 87 -8.28 -4.36 3.65
C TYR A 87 -9.34 -5.46 3.77
N ARG A 88 -9.45 -6.12 4.92
CA ARG A 88 -10.42 -7.20 5.12
C ARG A 88 -11.86 -6.69 5.10
N ASP A 89 -12.10 -5.49 5.63
CA ASP A 89 -13.40 -4.83 5.58
C ASP A 89 -13.72 -4.36 4.16
N ALA A 90 -12.72 -3.86 3.42
CA ALA A 90 -12.85 -3.53 2.01
C ALA A 90 -13.23 -4.75 1.15
N ILE A 91 -12.62 -5.93 1.41
CA ILE A 91 -12.98 -7.20 0.76
C ILE A 91 -14.43 -7.56 1.07
N THR A 92 -14.87 -7.42 2.32
CA THR A 92 -16.24 -7.70 2.75
C THR A 92 -17.22 -6.76 2.04
N TRP A 93 -16.95 -5.47 2.06
CA TRP A 93 -17.80 -4.46 1.45
C TRP A 93 -17.87 -4.65 -0.08
N LEU A 94 -16.73 -4.88 -0.73
CA LEU A 94 -16.66 -5.07 -2.17
C LEU A 94 -17.40 -6.34 -2.61
N GLY A 95 -17.24 -7.43 -1.87
CA GLY A 95 -17.93 -8.71 -2.14
C GLY A 95 -19.45 -8.65 -2.01
N ALA A 96 -20.00 -7.65 -1.33
CA ALA A 96 -21.43 -7.42 -1.22
C ALA A 96 -22.01 -6.56 -2.37
N GLN A 97 -21.16 -6.07 -3.30
CA GLN A 97 -21.63 -5.24 -4.42
C GLN A 97 -22.23 -6.11 -5.53
N ALA A 98 -23.40 -5.73 -6.04
CA ALA A 98 -24.19 -6.50 -7.02
C ALA A 98 -23.45 -6.85 -8.33
N ARG A 99 -22.35 -6.18 -8.65
CA ARG A 99 -21.56 -6.40 -9.88
C ARG A 99 -20.28 -7.17 -9.63
N VAL A 100 -20.09 -7.70 -8.42
CA VAL A 100 -18.87 -8.38 -7.98
C VAL A 100 -19.09 -9.87 -7.78
N ASP A 101 -18.29 -10.69 -8.44
CA ASP A 101 -18.18 -12.10 -8.12
C ASP A 101 -17.30 -12.24 -6.87
N ALA A 102 -17.93 -12.40 -5.72
CA ALA A 102 -17.27 -12.53 -4.42
C ALA A 102 -16.32 -13.76 -4.33
N SER A 103 -16.45 -14.74 -5.24
CA SER A 103 -15.56 -15.88 -5.31
C SER A 103 -14.23 -15.58 -6.02
N ARG A 104 -14.11 -14.38 -6.66
CA ARG A 104 -12.94 -13.98 -7.46
C ARG A 104 -12.44 -12.59 -7.08
N ILE A 105 -12.10 -12.40 -5.81
CA ILE A 105 -11.52 -11.14 -5.31
C ILE A 105 -10.01 -11.26 -5.19
N GLY A 106 -9.29 -10.35 -5.84
CA GLY A 106 -7.86 -10.14 -5.68
C GLY A 106 -7.57 -8.89 -4.86
N ILE A 107 -6.35 -8.78 -4.34
CA ILE A 107 -5.87 -7.59 -3.66
C ILE A 107 -4.54 -7.11 -4.25
N TRP A 108 -4.38 -5.81 -4.31
CA TRP A 108 -3.19 -5.15 -4.83
C TRP A 108 -2.70 -4.10 -3.83
N GLY A 109 -1.40 -4.04 -3.61
CA GLY A 109 -0.79 -3.02 -2.77
C GLY A 109 0.60 -2.65 -3.23
N THR A 110 0.95 -1.38 -3.11
CA THR A 110 2.29 -0.89 -3.43
C THR A 110 3.08 -0.55 -2.17
N SER A 111 4.39 -0.77 -2.20
CA SER A 111 5.33 -0.39 -1.16
C SER A 111 4.93 -0.95 0.21
N TYR A 112 4.51 -0.11 1.15
CA TYR A 112 4.07 -0.51 2.48
C TYR A 112 2.82 -1.40 2.42
N SER A 113 1.83 -1.00 1.61
CA SER A 113 0.65 -1.84 1.36
C SER A 113 0.96 -3.09 0.55
N GLY A 114 2.08 -3.11 -0.20
CA GLY A 114 2.61 -4.33 -0.79
C GLY A 114 2.97 -5.37 0.28
N GLY A 115 3.49 -4.94 1.44
CA GLY A 115 3.67 -5.80 2.61
C GLY A 115 2.35 -6.25 3.23
N HIS A 116 1.38 -5.34 3.36
CA HIS A 116 0.07 -5.66 3.93
C HIS A 116 -0.69 -6.71 3.13
N VAL A 117 -0.70 -6.62 1.79
CA VAL A 117 -1.43 -7.59 0.97
C VAL A 117 -0.87 -9.00 1.08
N LEU A 118 0.43 -9.18 1.31
CA LEU A 118 1.02 -10.50 1.55
C LEU A 118 0.49 -11.11 2.84
N GLU A 119 0.41 -10.33 3.93
CA GLU A 119 -0.09 -10.81 5.21
C GLU A 119 -1.61 -11.04 5.16
N VAL A 120 -2.37 -10.13 4.54
CA VAL A 120 -3.83 -10.29 4.37
C VAL A 120 -4.14 -11.54 3.55
N ALA A 121 -3.43 -11.78 2.44
CA ALA A 121 -3.64 -12.96 1.61
C ALA A 121 -3.32 -14.28 2.35
N ALA A 122 -2.35 -14.27 3.25
CA ALA A 122 -2.03 -15.44 4.07
C ALA A 122 -3.12 -15.78 5.10
N LEU A 123 -3.89 -14.78 5.55
CA LEU A 123 -4.88 -14.91 6.62
C LEU A 123 -6.32 -14.96 6.12
N ASP A 124 -6.62 -14.39 4.95
CA ASP A 124 -8.00 -14.27 4.43
C ASP A 124 -8.21 -15.12 3.18
N ARG A 125 -8.90 -16.23 3.33
CA ARG A 125 -9.15 -17.21 2.25
C ARG A 125 -10.04 -16.70 1.12
N ARG A 126 -10.70 -15.55 1.29
CA ARG A 126 -11.49 -14.90 0.23
C ARG A 126 -10.59 -14.31 -0.85
N VAL A 127 -9.34 -14.02 -0.53
CA VAL A 127 -8.34 -13.53 -1.48
C VAL A 127 -7.92 -14.67 -2.41
N LYS A 128 -8.12 -14.47 -3.72
CA LYS A 128 -7.77 -15.45 -4.77
C LYS A 128 -6.52 -15.09 -5.56
N CYS A 129 -6.14 -13.83 -5.52
CA CYS A 129 -4.93 -13.33 -6.18
C CYS A 129 -4.35 -12.19 -5.35
N VAL A 130 -3.03 -12.13 -5.26
CA VAL A 130 -2.33 -11.04 -4.59
C VAL A 130 -1.26 -10.47 -5.50
N VAL A 131 -1.22 -9.14 -5.60
CA VAL A 131 -0.15 -8.41 -6.28
C VAL A 131 0.51 -7.47 -5.29
N ALA A 132 1.75 -7.76 -4.96
CA ALA A 132 2.58 -6.96 -4.06
C ALA A 132 3.63 -6.21 -4.89
N GLN A 133 3.33 -4.95 -5.24
CA GLN A 133 4.26 -4.12 -6.01
C GLN A 133 5.32 -3.52 -5.08
N VAL A 134 6.60 -3.79 -5.35
CA VAL A 134 7.76 -3.32 -4.57
C VAL A 134 7.55 -3.39 -3.05
N PRO A 135 7.20 -4.57 -2.49
CA PRO A 135 6.69 -4.68 -1.14
C PRO A 135 7.72 -4.33 -0.06
N THR A 136 7.27 -3.65 1.00
CA THR A 136 8.00 -3.54 2.25
C THR A 136 7.69 -4.78 3.10
N VAL A 137 8.47 -5.84 2.95
CA VAL A 137 8.23 -7.12 3.64
C VAL A 137 8.68 -7.05 5.11
N SER A 138 9.78 -6.37 5.40
CA SER A 138 10.30 -6.17 6.75
C SER A 138 10.60 -4.71 6.99
N GLY A 139 9.84 -4.09 7.89
CA GLY A 139 10.08 -2.71 8.32
C GLY A 139 11.42 -2.55 9.00
N HIS A 140 11.84 -3.54 9.83
CA HIS A 140 13.13 -3.55 10.51
C HIS A 140 14.29 -3.59 9.49
N ALA A 141 14.31 -4.56 8.59
CA ALA A 141 15.35 -4.65 7.57
C ALA A 141 15.40 -3.41 6.65
N SER A 142 14.23 -2.84 6.34
CA SER A 142 14.14 -1.61 5.54
C SER A 142 14.68 -0.41 6.30
N ALA A 143 14.43 -0.29 7.60
CA ALA A 143 14.96 0.77 8.44
C ALA A 143 16.49 0.68 8.55
N LEU A 144 17.04 -0.53 8.80
CA LEU A 144 18.49 -0.75 8.86
C LEU A 144 19.21 -0.37 7.55
N ARG A 145 18.61 -0.69 6.39
CA ARG A 145 19.19 -0.34 5.08
C ARG A 145 19.17 1.15 4.78
N ARG A 146 18.24 1.91 5.37
CA ARG A 146 18.03 3.34 5.13
C ARG A 146 18.72 4.23 6.17
N THR A 147 19.07 3.67 7.33
CA THR A 147 19.69 4.41 8.43
C THR A 147 21.20 4.15 8.41
N ARG A 148 21.99 5.21 8.48
CA ARG A 148 23.45 5.08 8.62
C ARG A 148 23.76 4.47 10.00
N ALA A 149 24.81 3.67 10.07
CA ALA A 149 25.19 2.98 11.30
C ALA A 149 25.36 3.93 12.51
N GLU A 150 25.93 5.12 12.26
CA GLU A 150 26.15 6.15 13.29
C GLU A 150 24.84 6.75 13.81
N GLN A 151 23.77 6.72 13.02
CA GLN A 151 22.44 7.28 13.37
C GLN A 151 21.53 6.26 14.05
N LEU A 152 21.85 4.97 13.95
CA LEU A 152 20.99 3.90 14.44
C LEU A 152 20.73 3.99 15.96
N PRO A 153 21.76 4.25 16.83
CA PRO A 153 21.52 4.38 18.27
C PRO A 153 20.56 5.53 18.60
N ALA A 154 20.70 6.68 17.92
CA ALA A 154 19.81 7.82 18.13
C ALA A 154 18.38 7.55 17.64
N LEU A 155 18.21 6.81 16.54
CA LEU A 155 16.91 6.38 16.04
C LEU A 155 16.22 5.45 17.06
N LEU A 156 16.92 4.45 17.58
CA LEU A 156 16.37 3.52 18.57
C LEU A 156 15.99 4.24 19.88
N ALA A 157 16.85 5.11 20.38
CA ALA A 157 16.53 5.95 21.54
C ALA A 157 15.30 6.84 21.32
N SER A 158 15.07 7.30 20.07
CA SER A 158 13.88 8.08 19.74
C SER A 158 12.58 7.25 19.81
N PHE A 159 12.64 5.96 19.51
CA PHE A 159 11.51 5.03 19.67
C PHE A 159 11.21 4.76 21.14
N ASP A 160 12.22 4.56 21.95
CA ASP A 160 12.06 4.37 23.40
C ASP A 160 11.45 5.62 24.05
N ALA A 161 11.95 6.80 23.70
CA ALA A 161 11.40 8.08 24.17
C ALA A 161 9.95 8.30 23.71
N ASP A 162 9.59 7.89 22.47
CA ASP A 162 8.21 7.96 21.98
C ASP A 162 7.29 7.01 22.74
N ARG A 163 7.77 5.79 23.04
CA ARG A 163 7.02 4.82 23.83
C ARG A 163 6.76 5.33 25.26
N GLN A 164 7.76 5.95 25.89
CA GLN A 164 7.60 6.54 27.22
C GLN A 164 6.55 7.66 27.20
N ARG A 165 6.62 8.57 26.21
CA ARG A 165 5.61 9.62 26.05
C ARG A 165 4.19 9.09 25.84
N ARG A 166 4.03 8.02 25.08
CA ARG A 166 2.72 7.36 24.89
C ARG A 166 2.19 6.79 26.20
N PHE A 167 3.05 6.17 26.98
CA PHE A 167 2.68 5.64 28.29
C PHE A 167 2.23 6.76 29.24
N GLU A 168 2.84 7.91 29.16
CA GLU A 168 2.50 9.12 29.93
C GLU A 168 1.30 9.88 29.35
N ALA A 169 0.48 9.27 28.48
CA ALA A 169 -0.69 9.85 27.83
C ALA A 169 -0.40 11.02 26.88
N CYS A 170 0.83 11.18 26.42
CA CYS A 170 1.15 12.08 25.31
C CYS A 170 0.60 11.57 23.98
N ARG A 171 0.27 12.49 23.08
CA ARG A 171 -0.23 12.16 21.73
C ARG A 171 0.80 11.33 20.97
N ARG A 172 0.33 10.32 20.23
CA ARG A 172 1.15 9.52 19.30
C ARG A 172 1.85 10.44 18.29
N ARG A 173 3.08 10.09 17.94
CA ARG A 173 3.85 10.84 16.95
C ARG A 173 3.28 10.57 15.57
N CYS A 174 2.60 11.55 14.97
CA CYS A 174 2.12 11.44 13.60
C CYS A 174 3.29 11.51 12.61
N CYS A 175 3.21 10.75 11.53
CA CYS A 175 4.08 10.92 10.37
C CYS A 175 3.71 12.21 9.64
N ARG A 176 4.04 13.37 10.21
CA ARG A 176 3.89 14.62 9.48
C ARG A 176 4.91 14.65 8.35
N ARG A 177 4.44 14.69 7.12
CA ARG A 177 5.23 15.32 6.06
C ARG A 177 5.49 16.75 6.52
N SER A 178 6.77 17.16 6.53
CA SER A 178 7.10 18.56 6.74
C SER A 178 6.26 19.41 5.77
N PRO A 179 5.61 20.50 6.23
CA PRO A 179 4.77 21.34 5.35
C PRO A 179 5.54 22.02 4.21
N ARG A 180 6.82 21.78 4.07
CA ARG A 180 7.72 22.39 3.10
C ARG A 180 8.49 21.34 2.27
N ALA A 181 7.83 20.30 1.80
CA ALA A 181 8.35 19.60 0.62
C ALA A 181 7.64 20.21 -0.59
N PRO A 182 8.36 20.89 -1.50
CA PRO A 182 7.78 21.24 -2.79
C PRO A 182 7.35 19.97 -3.50
N THR A 183 6.34 20.06 -4.34
CA THR A 183 5.78 19.03 -5.21
C THR A 183 6.78 18.46 -6.25
N SER A 184 8.05 18.50 -5.99
CA SER A 184 9.08 17.78 -6.72
C SER A 184 9.35 16.48 -5.95
N LEU A 185 9.15 15.36 -6.62
CA LEU A 185 9.67 14.06 -6.28
C LEU A 185 10.96 14.21 -5.48
N ALA A 186 10.95 13.82 -4.20
CA ALA A 186 12.18 13.78 -3.43
C ALA A 186 13.17 12.91 -4.21
N ARG A 187 14.06 13.56 -4.95
CA ARG A 187 15.19 12.89 -5.58
C ARG A 187 15.98 12.25 -4.44
N TRP A 188 15.92 10.94 -4.38
CA TRP A 188 16.93 10.19 -3.68
C TRP A 188 18.26 10.64 -4.26
N PRO A 189 19.27 10.95 -3.44
CA PRO A 189 20.59 11.22 -3.98
C PRO A 189 20.98 9.98 -4.79
N ALA A 190 21.11 10.17 -6.11
CA ALA A 190 21.68 9.15 -6.97
C ALA A 190 23.04 8.82 -6.38
N ARG A 191 23.29 7.53 -6.07
CA ARG A 191 24.62 7.07 -5.78
C ARG A 191 25.47 7.42 -7.01
N THR A 192 26.39 8.33 -6.85
CA THR A 192 27.49 8.49 -7.82
C THR A 192 28.24 7.17 -7.88
N PRO A 193 28.40 6.56 -9.04
CA PRO A 193 29.25 5.39 -9.17
C PRO A 193 30.69 5.83 -9.03
N THR A 194 31.28 5.65 -7.87
CA THR A 194 32.73 5.68 -7.73
C THR A 194 33.25 4.27 -7.91
N GLY A 195 33.92 4.05 -9.02
CA GLY A 195 34.99 3.06 -9.14
C GLY A 195 34.59 1.70 -9.69
N SER A 196 35.08 1.45 -10.91
CA SER A 196 35.56 0.20 -11.49
C SER A 196 34.70 -1.07 -11.33
N SER A 197 34.08 -1.39 -12.43
CA SER A 197 33.47 -2.69 -12.77
C SER A 197 34.50 -3.83 -12.73
N PRO A 198 34.09 -5.04 -12.35
CA PRO A 198 34.56 -6.23 -12.99
C PRO A 198 33.44 -6.97 -13.74
N THR A 199 33.63 -7.03 -15.05
CA THR A 199 33.26 -8.11 -15.98
C THR A 199 31.87 -8.72 -15.88
N ALA A 200 31.02 -8.25 -16.81
CA ALA A 200 29.81 -8.95 -17.23
C ALA A 200 30.16 -10.36 -17.75
N ARG A 201 29.76 -11.39 -17.02
CA ARG A 201 29.72 -12.75 -17.57
C ARG A 201 28.51 -12.88 -18.47
N ARG A 202 28.80 -12.98 -19.77
CA ARG A 202 27.88 -13.27 -20.85
C ARG A 202 27.32 -14.71 -20.67
N TRP A 203 26.03 -14.84 -20.47
CA TRP A 203 25.36 -16.13 -20.55
C TRP A 203 25.17 -16.50 -22.02
N HIS A 204 25.97 -17.44 -22.50
CA HIS A 204 25.74 -18.09 -23.80
C HIS A 204 24.59 -19.11 -23.64
N ARG A 205 23.54 -18.93 -24.44
CA ARG A 205 22.58 -19.99 -24.73
C ARG A 205 23.31 -21.03 -25.53
N THR A 206 23.51 -22.21 -24.97
CA THR A 206 23.78 -23.42 -25.76
C THR A 206 22.46 -24.08 -26.06
N GLY A 207 22.04 -24.04 -27.32
CA GLY A 207 21.02 -24.94 -27.85
C GLY A 207 21.59 -26.35 -27.88
N ALA A 208 20.78 -27.31 -27.41
CA ALA A 208 21.01 -28.72 -27.72
C ALA A 208 19.74 -29.21 -28.41
N THR A 209 19.92 -29.49 -29.69
CA THR A 209 19.07 -30.41 -30.47
C THR A 209 19.42 -31.84 -30.09
N GLY A 210 18.40 -32.64 -29.84
CA GLY A 210 18.48 -34.07 -29.61
C GLY A 210 17.14 -34.61 -29.13
#